data_5902a81ea5fd31a57174a1e01a04b2f2
#
_entry.id   5902a81ea5fd31a57174a1e01a04b2f2
#
_cell.length_a   1.000
_cell.length_b   1.000
_cell.length_c   1.000
_cell.angle_alpha   90.00
_cell.angle_beta   90.00
_cell.angle_gamma   90.00
#
_symmetry.space_group_name_H-M   'P 1'
#
loop_
_entity.id
_entity.type
_entity.pdbx_description
1 polymer ?
#
loop_
_entity_poly.entity_id
_entity_poly.type
_entity_poly.pdbx_seq_one_letter_code
_entity_poly.pdbx_strand_id
1 'polypeptide(L)'
;MRLRVWTAAGACAALTACGTAPDLAQIQRQHPPSSAWLLDRHGAVMQEVRVDFRRRQGEWQALAAISPALQQAVVRFEDKRFADHGGVDLRALAHALWQNLKGEKRRGASTLTMQLAGFLQPGLASGARKGVVGKLRQMAAAWRLERRLTKPQILEAYLNLAPFRGEARGAAAASAMLFGKGASALTQDEALLLTALLPAPRALPAQLAARACRYAGQPADSAECARLRRLAQQAVQPGQAARAQADAAPHLAARLKLLPGARIRTTLDLYLQRYAAAALESQLSQLTDQDVEDGAVLVLDNASGETLAYVGSRRGAPLQQVDGVRAQRQAGSTLKPFLYALAIERQILTAASPLDDSPVAITTPAGQYVPQNYDRQFRGRVSVRTALAGSLNVPAVRSLLLTGIEPFHQRLLQLGLPLAQEAGFYGYALALGAPEVDLWSLTNPYRALANGGRVGAARLLPGPDAASKPVIAPTSAFIVADILADRTARSVTFGLENPLATRFWSAVKTGTSKD
;
A
#
# COMPACT_ATOMS: atom_id res chain seq x y z
N MET A 1 32.05 -12.25 14.49
CA MET A 1 31.06 -13.15 15.11
C MET A 1 29.79 -13.10 14.27
N ARG A 2 29.62 -14.06 13.33
CA ARG A 2 28.51 -14.02 12.35
C ARG A 2 27.30 -14.76 12.94
N LEU A 3 26.25 -14.04 13.30
CA LEU A 3 24.96 -14.63 13.69
C LEU A 3 24.27 -15.16 12.42
N ARG A 4 24.12 -16.47 12.33
CA ARG A 4 23.28 -17.15 11.34
C ARG A 4 21.81 -16.98 11.77
N VAL A 5 21.08 -16.17 11.00
CA VAL A 5 19.61 -16.11 11.08
C VAL A 5 19.06 -17.38 10.41
N TRP A 6 18.51 -18.27 11.21
CA TRP A 6 17.76 -19.43 10.71
C TRP A 6 16.39 -18.92 10.26
N THR A 7 16.16 -19.00 8.96
CA THR A 7 14.85 -18.71 8.34
C THR A 7 13.90 -19.88 8.65
N ALA A 8 12.79 -19.57 9.31
CA ALA A 8 11.68 -20.50 9.60
C ALA A 8 10.88 -20.83 8.30
N ALA A 9 11.53 -21.51 7.36
CA ALA A 9 10.93 -21.99 6.10
C ALA A 9 10.80 -23.53 6.06
N GLY A 10 10.83 -24.21 7.21
CA GLY A 10 10.94 -25.66 7.30
C GLY A 10 9.83 -26.41 8.05
N ALA A 11 8.65 -25.83 8.27
CA ALA A 11 7.61 -26.48 9.10
C ALA A 11 6.33 -26.90 8.37
N CYS A 12 6.35 -27.06 7.04
CA CYS A 12 5.16 -27.50 6.27
C CYS A 12 5.28 -28.87 5.58
N ALA A 13 6.33 -29.64 5.82
CA ALA A 13 6.60 -30.87 5.05
C ALA A 13 6.41 -32.20 5.81
N ALA A 14 5.87 -32.24 7.02
CA ALA A 14 5.81 -33.46 7.84
C ALA A 14 4.44 -33.78 8.44
N LEU A 15 3.33 -33.64 7.68
CA LEU A 15 2.00 -34.15 8.08
C LEU A 15 1.46 -35.19 7.09
N THR A 16 2.32 -36.10 6.66
CA THR A 16 1.95 -37.24 5.83
C THR A 16 2.12 -38.54 6.61
N ALA A 17 1.29 -38.77 7.62
CA ALA A 17 0.87 -40.11 8.08
C ALA A 17 0.16 -39.95 9.44
N CYS A 18 -1.13 -40.27 9.53
CA CYS A 18 -1.97 -40.22 10.75
C CYS A 18 -2.49 -38.87 11.25
N GLY A 19 -2.71 -37.89 10.40
CA GLY A 19 -3.38 -36.64 10.81
C GLY A 19 -4.90 -36.73 10.69
N THR A 20 -5.63 -36.28 11.71
CA THR A 20 -7.08 -36.02 11.65
C THR A 20 -7.38 -35.02 10.52
N ALA A 21 -8.49 -35.21 9.79
CA ALA A 21 -8.91 -34.22 8.78
C ALA A 21 -9.06 -32.82 9.41
N PRO A 22 -8.69 -31.76 8.68
CA PRO A 22 -8.81 -30.41 9.21
C PRO A 22 -10.28 -30.00 9.41
N ASP A 23 -10.55 -29.23 10.44
CA ASP A 23 -11.84 -28.55 10.59
C ASP A 23 -11.92 -27.29 9.71
N LEU A 24 -13.12 -26.68 9.62
CA LEU A 24 -13.35 -25.54 8.76
C LEU A 24 -12.44 -24.35 9.12
N ALA A 25 -12.26 -24.07 10.41
CA ALA A 25 -11.42 -22.96 10.86
C ALA A 25 -9.93 -23.19 10.53
N GLN A 26 -9.46 -24.43 10.58
CA GLN A 26 -8.11 -24.78 10.13
C GLN A 26 -7.94 -24.59 8.63
N ILE A 27 -8.95 -24.99 7.83
CA ILE A 27 -8.95 -24.76 6.37
C ILE A 27 -8.91 -23.27 6.06
N GLN A 28 -9.71 -22.45 6.73
CA GLN A 28 -9.72 -21.00 6.56
C GLN A 28 -8.36 -20.38 6.83
N ARG A 29 -7.73 -20.73 7.97
CA ARG A 29 -6.40 -20.22 8.35
C ARG A 29 -5.30 -20.58 7.35
N GLN A 30 -5.38 -21.76 6.73
CA GLN A 30 -4.39 -22.24 5.74
C GLN A 30 -4.56 -21.61 4.35
N HIS A 31 -5.66 -20.93 4.11
CA HIS A 31 -6.00 -20.34 2.81
C HIS A 31 -6.33 -18.85 2.94
N PRO A 32 -5.36 -18.02 3.37
CA PRO A 32 -5.57 -16.58 3.46
C PRO A 32 -5.79 -15.97 2.08
N PRO A 33 -6.50 -14.84 2.01
CA PRO A 33 -6.66 -14.10 0.76
C PRO A 33 -5.31 -13.62 0.20
N SER A 34 -5.24 -13.45 -1.11
CA SER A 34 -4.01 -13.04 -1.80
C SER A 34 -3.66 -11.57 -1.62
N SER A 35 -4.59 -10.77 -1.12
CA SER A 35 -4.42 -9.35 -0.81
C SER A 35 -4.08 -9.12 0.66
N ALA A 36 -3.50 -7.96 0.94
CA ALA A 36 -3.39 -7.36 2.25
C ALA A 36 -4.02 -5.97 2.21
N TRP A 37 -4.44 -5.45 3.37
CA TRP A 37 -5.11 -4.17 3.46
C TRP A 37 -4.41 -3.25 4.44
N LEU A 38 -4.22 -1.99 4.03
CA LEU A 38 -3.94 -0.91 4.95
C LEU A 38 -5.24 -0.25 5.35
N LEU A 39 -5.40 -0.09 6.65
CA LEU A 39 -6.53 0.58 7.26
C LEU A 39 -6.08 1.93 7.78
N ASP A 40 -6.97 2.91 7.74
CA ASP A 40 -6.75 4.18 8.37
C ASP A 40 -6.82 4.06 9.92
N ARG A 41 -6.62 5.16 10.63
CA ARG A 41 -6.68 5.23 12.09
C ARG A 41 -8.05 4.83 12.68
N HIS A 42 -9.12 4.89 11.88
CA HIS A 42 -10.49 4.54 12.26
C HIS A 42 -10.89 3.13 11.82
N GLY A 43 -10.04 2.42 11.07
CA GLY A 43 -10.28 1.07 10.58
C GLY A 43 -10.90 1.02 9.17
N ALA A 44 -11.07 2.15 8.49
CA ALA A 44 -11.54 2.17 7.11
C ALA A 44 -10.43 1.69 6.15
N VAL A 45 -10.81 0.91 5.13
CA VAL A 45 -9.87 0.43 4.12
C VAL A 45 -9.41 1.60 3.24
N MET A 46 -8.10 1.88 3.26
CA MET A 46 -7.52 2.94 2.44
C MET A 46 -6.68 2.41 1.27
N GLN A 47 -6.10 1.22 1.42
CA GLN A 47 -5.28 0.59 0.38
C GLN A 47 -5.49 -0.92 0.38
N GLU A 48 -5.74 -1.51 -0.78
CA GLU A 48 -5.66 -2.94 -1.01
C GLU A 48 -4.45 -3.24 -1.90
N VAL A 49 -3.63 -4.21 -1.49
CA VAL A 49 -2.43 -4.62 -2.23
C VAL A 49 -2.44 -6.12 -2.40
N ARG A 50 -2.30 -6.58 -3.63
CA ARG A 50 -2.07 -7.99 -3.89
C ARG A 50 -0.63 -8.34 -3.53
N VAL A 51 -0.43 -9.33 -2.68
CA VAL A 51 0.88 -9.79 -2.19
C VAL A 51 1.21 -11.23 -2.57
N ASP A 52 0.21 -12.07 -2.84
CA ASP A 52 0.40 -13.40 -3.43
C ASP A 52 0.03 -13.38 -4.93
N PHE A 53 1.05 -13.42 -5.79
CA PHE A 53 0.88 -13.41 -7.25
C PHE A 53 0.75 -14.81 -7.88
N ARG A 54 0.89 -15.89 -7.08
CA ARG A 54 0.75 -17.27 -7.56
C ARG A 54 -0.70 -17.67 -7.76
N ARG A 55 -1.61 -17.04 -7.01
CA ARG A 55 -3.05 -17.26 -7.06
C ARG A 55 -3.76 -15.96 -6.73
N ARG A 56 -4.99 -15.83 -7.21
CA ARG A 56 -5.90 -14.75 -6.83
C ARG A 56 -7.02 -15.37 -6.00
N GLN A 57 -6.88 -15.29 -4.68
CA GLN A 57 -7.86 -15.75 -3.71
C GLN A 57 -8.46 -14.56 -2.99
N GLY A 58 -9.80 -14.45 -2.98
CA GLY A 58 -10.51 -13.42 -2.25
C GLY A 58 -10.59 -13.74 -0.75
N GLU A 59 -11.22 -12.85 0.01
CA GLU A 59 -11.56 -13.12 1.40
C GLU A 59 -12.51 -14.32 1.48
N TRP A 60 -12.37 -15.11 2.55
CA TRP A 60 -13.25 -16.25 2.78
C TRP A 60 -14.70 -15.78 2.96
N GLN A 61 -15.60 -16.40 2.22
CA GLN A 61 -17.03 -16.11 2.28
C GLN A 61 -17.76 -17.24 3.04
N ALA A 62 -18.48 -16.87 4.09
CA ALA A 62 -19.44 -17.81 4.70
C ALA A 62 -20.45 -18.25 3.64
N LEU A 63 -20.97 -19.48 3.75
CA LEU A 63 -21.90 -20.03 2.75
C LEU A 63 -23.11 -19.11 2.51
N ALA A 64 -23.66 -18.51 3.57
CA ALA A 64 -24.77 -17.56 3.48
C ALA A 64 -24.44 -16.28 2.69
N ALA A 65 -23.16 -15.92 2.56
CA ALA A 65 -22.70 -14.77 1.78
C ALA A 65 -22.41 -15.10 0.30
N ILE A 66 -22.64 -16.34 -0.12
CA ILE A 66 -22.50 -16.77 -1.52
C ILE A 66 -23.90 -16.94 -2.10
N SER A 67 -24.11 -16.46 -3.34
CA SER A 67 -25.41 -16.55 -4.02
C SER A 67 -26.01 -17.96 -3.95
N PRO A 68 -27.27 -18.11 -3.52
CA PRO A 68 -27.98 -19.40 -3.55
C PRO A 68 -28.02 -20.03 -4.96
N ALA A 69 -28.08 -19.21 -6.01
CA ALA A 69 -28.06 -19.69 -7.38
C ALA A 69 -26.73 -20.42 -7.69
N LEU A 70 -25.58 -19.94 -7.22
CA LEU A 70 -24.29 -20.62 -7.40
C LEU A 70 -24.22 -21.91 -6.58
N GLN A 71 -24.68 -21.88 -5.33
CA GLN A 71 -24.71 -23.07 -4.48
C GLN A 71 -25.53 -24.21 -5.12
N GLN A 72 -26.73 -23.88 -5.56
CA GLN A 72 -27.64 -24.84 -6.22
C GLN A 72 -27.06 -25.35 -7.56
N ALA A 73 -26.52 -24.47 -8.38
CA ALA A 73 -25.95 -24.86 -9.67
C ALA A 73 -24.75 -25.80 -9.47
N VAL A 74 -23.84 -25.51 -8.52
CA VAL A 74 -22.67 -26.36 -8.26
C VAL A 74 -23.13 -27.75 -7.75
N VAL A 75 -24.04 -27.82 -6.79
CA VAL A 75 -24.55 -29.11 -6.30
C VAL A 75 -25.27 -29.89 -7.45
N ARG A 76 -26.11 -29.21 -8.24
CA ARG A 76 -26.87 -29.86 -9.32
C ARG A 76 -25.98 -30.44 -10.41
N PHE A 77 -24.88 -29.77 -10.77
CA PHE A 77 -24.11 -30.16 -11.95
C PHE A 77 -22.78 -30.86 -11.63
N GLU A 78 -22.19 -30.62 -10.45
CA GLU A 78 -20.98 -31.32 -10.03
C GLU A 78 -21.24 -32.54 -9.17
N ASP A 79 -22.32 -32.52 -8.33
CA ASP A 79 -22.61 -33.61 -7.38
C ASP A 79 -24.10 -33.68 -7.01
N LYS A 80 -24.92 -34.14 -7.95
CA LYS A 80 -26.39 -34.14 -7.83
C LYS A 80 -26.94 -34.80 -6.53
N ARG A 81 -26.21 -35.77 -6.00
CA ARG A 81 -26.58 -36.50 -4.76
C ARG A 81 -25.72 -36.13 -3.56
N PHE A 82 -25.20 -34.92 -3.56
CA PHE A 82 -24.29 -34.42 -2.53
C PHE A 82 -24.81 -34.63 -1.11
N ALA A 83 -26.12 -34.46 -0.89
CA ALA A 83 -26.76 -34.68 0.42
C ALA A 83 -26.84 -36.13 0.83
N ASP A 84 -26.82 -37.09 -0.13
CA ASP A 84 -27.23 -38.49 0.10
C ASP A 84 -26.05 -39.45 0.32
N HIS A 85 -24.80 -38.97 0.21
CA HIS A 85 -23.62 -39.82 0.35
C HIS A 85 -22.59 -39.26 1.34
N GLY A 86 -21.80 -40.14 1.95
CA GLY A 86 -20.74 -39.79 2.91
C GLY A 86 -19.38 -39.52 2.24
N GLY A 87 -19.30 -38.61 1.25
CA GLY A 87 -18.06 -38.17 0.59
C GLY A 87 -17.73 -38.91 -0.71
N VAL A 88 -18.21 -40.09 -0.92
CA VAL A 88 -18.08 -40.89 -2.14
C VAL A 88 -19.44 -41.40 -2.57
N ASP A 89 -19.87 -41.10 -3.78
CA ASP A 89 -21.07 -41.62 -4.38
C ASP A 89 -20.78 -42.99 -5.01
N LEU A 90 -21.00 -44.07 -4.23
CA LEU A 90 -20.75 -45.44 -4.70
C LEU A 90 -21.67 -45.84 -5.86
N ARG A 91 -22.92 -45.31 -5.91
CA ARG A 91 -23.85 -45.58 -7.01
C ARG A 91 -23.38 -44.92 -8.31
N ALA A 92 -22.93 -43.67 -8.23
CA ALA A 92 -22.35 -43.00 -9.40
C ALA A 92 -21.04 -43.68 -9.86
N LEU A 93 -20.23 -44.16 -8.92
CA LEU A 93 -18.99 -44.89 -9.22
C LEU A 93 -19.27 -46.20 -9.95
N ALA A 94 -20.23 -47.02 -9.44
CA ALA A 94 -20.64 -48.29 -10.07
C ALA A 94 -21.19 -48.04 -11.49
N HIS A 95 -22.05 -47.03 -11.66
CA HIS A 95 -22.61 -46.66 -12.94
C HIS A 95 -21.51 -46.18 -13.94
N ALA A 96 -20.56 -45.39 -13.49
CA ALA A 96 -19.45 -44.91 -14.32
C ALA A 96 -18.52 -46.08 -14.74
N LEU A 97 -18.24 -47.03 -13.86
CA LEU A 97 -17.50 -48.25 -14.19
C LEU A 97 -18.21 -49.08 -15.25
N TRP A 98 -19.53 -49.29 -15.10
CA TRP A 98 -20.33 -50.03 -16.08
C TRP A 98 -20.38 -49.36 -17.44
N GLN A 99 -20.55 -48.03 -17.53
CA GLN A 99 -20.50 -47.28 -18.80
C GLN A 99 -19.09 -47.31 -19.45
N ASN A 100 -18.02 -47.22 -18.64
CA ASN A 100 -16.67 -47.35 -19.18
C ASN A 100 -16.38 -48.73 -19.80
N LEU A 101 -16.97 -49.80 -19.24
CA LEU A 101 -16.89 -51.16 -19.79
C LEU A 101 -17.62 -51.30 -21.13
N LYS A 102 -18.70 -50.49 -21.33
CA LYS A 102 -19.47 -50.47 -22.60
C LYS A 102 -18.90 -49.56 -23.67
N GLY A 103 -17.73 -48.88 -23.40
CA GLY A 103 -17.12 -47.99 -24.37
C GLY A 103 -17.83 -46.62 -24.57
N GLU A 104 -18.80 -46.27 -23.69
CA GLU A 104 -19.51 -45.00 -23.73
C GLU A 104 -18.64 -43.84 -23.20
N LYS A 105 -19.00 -42.58 -23.55
CA LYS A 105 -18.26 -41.36 -23.10
C LYS A 105 -18.04 -41.37 -21.59
N ARG A 106 -16.77 -41.28 -21.17
CA ARG A 106 -16.32 -41.24 -19.77
C ARG A 106 -17.10 -40.17 -18.98
N ARG A 107 -17.97 -40.55 -18.05
CA ARG A 107 -18.53 -39.68 -17.03
C ARG A 107 -17.66 -39.70 -15.80
N GLY A 108 -17.40 -38.53 -15.22
CA GLY A 108 -16.68 -38.40 -13.95
C GLY A 108 -17.58 -38.78 -12.76
N ALA A 109 -17.11 -39.68 -11.89
CA ALA A 109 -17.77 -40.04 -10.64
C ALA A 109 -17.08 -39.35 -9.42
N SER A 110 -16.57 -38.16 -9.59
CA SER A 110 -15.90 -37.40 -8.50
C SER A 110 -16.93 -36.51 -7.80
N THR A 111 -17.07 -36.66 -6.50
CA THR A 111 -17.94 -35.85 -5.67
C THR A 111 -17.30 -34.50 -5.31
N LEU A 112 -18.09 -33.54 -4.82
CA LEU A 112 -17.58 -32.26 -4.29
C LEU A 112 -16.56 -32.48 -3.17
N THR A 113 -16.81 -33.42 -2.27
CA THR A 113 -15.89 -33.73 -1.17
C THR A 113 -14.58 -34.33 -1.66
N MET A 114 -14.60 -35.18 -2.70
CA MET A 114 -13.37 -35.68 -3.33
C MET A 114 -12.57 -34.57 -4.03
N GLN A 115 -13.25 -33.64 -4.68
CA GLN A 115 -12.59 -32.46 -5.30
C GLN A 115 -11.99 -31.57 -4.21
N LEU A 116 -12.72 -31.29 -3.12
CA LEU A 116 -12.20 -30.52 -1.97
C LEU A 116 -10.97 -31.18 -1.37
N ALA A 117 -10.96 -32.51 -1.18
CA ALA A 117 -9.79 -33.24 -0.72
C ALA A 117 -8.56 -33.01 -1.63
N GLY A 118 -8.79 -32.92 -2.94
CA GLY A 118 -7.74 -32.58 -3.92
C GLY A 118 -7.25 -31.14 -3.80
N PHE A 119 -8.09 -30.18 -3.44
CA PHE A 119 -7.68 -28.78 -3.24
C PHE A 119 -6.86 -28.60 -1.97
N LEU A 120 -7.22 -29.31 -0.91
CA LEU A 120 -6.53 -29.27 0.39
C LEU A 120 -5.17 -30.00 0.35
N GLN A 121 -5.04 -31.05 -0.46
CA GLN A 121 -3.83 -31.82 -0.60
C GLN A 121 -3.41 -31.88 -2.08
N PRO A 122 -2.46 -31.03 -2.54
CA PRO A 122 -2.03 -30.99 -3.95
C PRO A 122 -1.57 -32.36 -4.49
N GLY A 123 -1.05 -33.24 -3.61
CA GLY A 123 -0.74 -34.63 -3.91
C GLY A 123 -1.95 -35.47 -4.35
N LEU A 124 -3.17 -35.08 -3.99
CA LEU A 124 -4.42 -35.77 -4.32
C LEU A 124 -5.23 -35.07 -5.43
N ALA A 125 -4.76 -33.94 -5.95
CA ALA A 125 -5.44 -33.20 -7.01
C ALA A 125 -5.69 -34.08 -8.25
N SER A 126 -6.87 -34.00 -8.84
CA SER A 126 -7.25 -34.78 -10.03
C SER A 126 -6.38 -34.39 -11.23
N GLY A 127 -5.64 -35.36 -11.76
CA GLY A 127 -4.89 -35.23 -13.02
C GLY A 127 -4.76 -36.59 -13.69
N ALA A 128 -4.80 -36.64 -15.01
CA ALA A 128 -4.83 -37.85 -15.85
C ALA A 128 -3.69 -38.86 -15.64
N ARG A 129 -2.68 -38.53 -14.81
CA ARG A 129 -1.51 -39.37 -14.53
C ARG A 129 -1.55 -40.16 -13.21
N LYS A 130 -2.61 -39.97 -12.39
CA LYS A 130 -2.71 -40.66 -11.09
C LYS A 130 -3.66 -41.84 -11.23
N GLY A 131 -3.11 -43.03 -11.46
CA GLY A 131 -3.85 -44.27 -11.58
C GLY A 131 -4.82 -44.58 -10.40
N VAL A 132 -5.36 -45.78 -10.37
CA VAL A 132 -6.36 -46.23 -9.38
C VAL A 132 -5.98 -45.88 -7.93
N VAL A 133 -4.69 -46.01 -7.57
CA VAL A 133 -4.20 -45.71 -6.21
C VAL A 133 -4.43 -44.24 -5.80
N GLY A 134 -4.21 -43.29 -6.70
CA GLY A 134 -4.48 -41.86 -6.42
C GLY A 134 -5.96 -41.60 -6.18
N LYS A 135 -6.83 -42.29 -6.91
CA LYS A 135 -8.29 -42.21 -6.74
C LYS A 135 -8.76 -42.79 -5.40
N LEU A 136 -8.20 -43.95 -5.00
CA LEU A 136 -8.50 -44.56 -3.71
C LEU A 136 -8.05 -43.67 -2.54
N ARG A 137 -6.86 -43.05 -2.62
CA ARG A 137 -6.39 -42.06 -1.61
C ARG A 137 -7.30 -40.85 -1.53
N GLN A 138 -7.80 -40.35 -2.66
CA GLN A 138 -8.74 -39.22 -2.72
C GLN A 138 -10.10 -39.60 -2.07
N MET A 139 -10.61 -40.83 -2.32
CA MET A 139 -11.81 -41.33 -1.68
C MET A 139 -11.65 -41.45 -0.15
N ALA A 140 -10.53 -42.01 0.31
CA ALA A 140 -10.24 -42.11 1.74
C ALA A 140 -10.12 -40.74 2.42
N ALA A 141 -9.56 -39.74 1.73
CA ALA A 141 -9.50 -38.36 2.23
C ALA A 141 -10.89 -37.73 2.28
N ALA A 142 -11.73 -37.95 1.29
CA ALA A 142 -13.13 -37.50 1.28
C ALA A 142 -13.96 -38.07 2.46
N TRP A 143 -13.83 -39.37 2.75
CA TRP A 143 -14.48 -39.96 3.92
C TRP A 143 -14.02 -39.37 5.26
N ARG A 144 -12.72 -39.06 5.38
CA ARG A 144 -12.21 -38.38 6.58
C ARG A 144 -12.77 -36.95 6.73
N LEU A 145 -12.89 -36.19 5.62
CA LEU A 145 -13.49 -34.86 5.64
C LEU A 145 -14.95 -34.90 6.07
N GLU A 146 -15.75 -35.83 5.54
CA GLU A 146 -17.18 -35.98 5.90
C GLU A 146 -17.43 -36.38 7.37
N ARG A 147 -16.43 -37.00 8.02
CA ARG A 147 -16.49 -37.28 9.47
C ARG A 147 -16.24 -36.04 10.32
N ARG A 148 -15.68 -34.99 9.73
CA ARG A 148 -15.22 -33.79 10.46
C ARG A 148 -16.01 -32.54 10.10
N LEU A 149 -16.54 -32.47 8.88
CA LEU A 149 -17.26 -31.33 8.33
C LEU A 149 -18.69 -31.73 7.96
N THR A 150 -19.62 -30.82 8.20
CA THR A 150 -21.02 -30.96 7.71
C THR A 150 -21.10 -30.64 6.21
N LYS A 151 -22.18 -31.07 5.55
CA LYS A 151 -22.40 -30.75 4.11
C LYS A 151 -22.33 -29.25 3.78
N PRO A 152 -22.96 -28.35 4.55
CA PRO A 152 -22.80 -26.91 4.34
C PRO A 152 -21.35 -26.47 4.47
N GLN A 153 -20.59 -26.99 5.44
CA GLN A 153 -19.17 -26.64 5.61
C GLN A 153 -18.28 -27.13 4.46
N ILE A 154 -18.58 -28.31 3.91
CA ILE A 154 -17.91 -28.86 2.74
C ILE A 154 -18.18 -27.99 1.51
N LEU A 155 -19.44 -27.60 1.28
CA LEU A 155 -19.83 -26.73 0.17
C LEU A 155 -19.19 -25.34 0.32
N GLU A 156 -19.17 -24.78 1.54
CA GLU A 156 -18.49 -23.51 1.83
C GLU A 156 -17.00 -23.59 1.48
N ALA A 157 -16.31 -24.60 1.99
CA ALA A 157 -14.89 -24.79 1.70
C ALA A 157 -14.62 -25.00 0.21
N TYR A 158 -15.47 -25.79 -0.46
CA TYR A 158 -15.37 -26.01 -1.89
C TYR A 158 -15.50 -24.71 -2.69
N LEU A 159 -16.54 -23.92 -2.42
CA LEU A 159 -16.81 -22.66 -3.12
C LEU A 159 -15.73 -21.60 -2.87
N ASN A 160 -15.04 -21.67 -1.74
CA ASN A 160 -13.92 -20.76 -1.44
C ASN A 160 -12.57 -21.22 -2.04
N LEU A 161 -12.39 -22.50 -2.37
CA LEU A 161 -11.11 -23.06 -2.80
C LEU A 161 -11.07 -23.52 -4.27
N ALA A 162 -12.24 -23.72 -4.91
CA ALA A 162 -12.32 -24.20 -6.28
C ALA A 162 -11.59 -23.27 -7.26
N PRO A 163 -10.76 -23.84 -8.16
CA PRO A 163 -10.16 -23.06 -9.23
C PRO A 163 -11.19 -22.80 -10.33
N PHE A 164 -11.40 -21.52 -10.67
CA PHE A 164 -12.36 -21.15 -11.72
C PHE A 164 -11.66 -20.84 -13.05
N ARG A 165 -10.95 -19.73 -13.16
CA ARG A 165 -10.27 -19.32 -14.40
C ARG A 165 -8.96 -18.61 -14.12
N GLY A 166 -7.92 -18.96 -14.89
CA GLY A 166 -6.59 -18.40 -14.68
C GLY A 166 -6.09 -18.65 -13.26
N GLU A 167 -5.78 -17.60 -12.57
CA GLU A 167 -5.32 -17.64 -11.17
C GLU A 167 -6.45 -17.52 -10.13
N ALA A 168 -7.71 -17.28 -10.56
CA ALA A 168 -8.84 -17.09 -9.64
C ALA A 168 -9.18 -18.38 -8.90
N ARG A 169 -9.15 -18.29 -7.58
CA ARG A 169 -9.60 -19.34 -6.64
C ARG A 169 -10.73 -18.82 -5.77
N GLY A 170 -11.76 -19.63 -5.65
CA GLY A 170 -12.97 -19.33 -4.90
C GLY A 170 -13.94 -18.41 -5.63
N ALA A 171 -15.22 -18.51 -5.23
CA ALA A 171 -16.33 -17.78 -5.81
C ALA A 171 -16.14 -16.25 -5.70
N ALA A 172 -15.56 -15.77 -4.58
CA ALA A 172 -15.32 -14.34 -4.37
C ALA A 172 -14.37 -13.76 -5.43
N ALA A 173 -13.21 -14.40 -5.65
CA ALA A 173 -12.24 -13.97 -6.64
C ALA A 173 -12.77 -14.10 -8.07
N ALA A 174 -13.46 -15.23 -8.37
CA ALA A 174 -14.05 -15.48 -9.69
C ALA A 174 -15.16 -14.48 -10.03
N SER A 175 -16.07 -14.21 -9.10
CA SER A 175 -17.13 -13.22 -9.26
C SER A 175 -16.59 -11.82 -9.48
N ALA A 176 -15.64 -11.41 -8.67
CA ALA A 176 -15.00 -10.11 -8.80
C ALA A 176 -14.24 -9.97 -10.13
N MET A 177 -13.51 -11.02 -10.54
CA MET A 177 -12.70 -11.00 -11.76
C MET A 177 -13.55 -11.04 -13.05
N LEU A 178 -14.61 -11.84 -13.09
CA LEU A 178 -15.38 -12.09 -14.30
C LEU A 178 -16.59 -11.16 -14.44
N PHE A 179 -17.16 -10.70 -13.32
CA PHE A 179 -18.40 -9.92 -13.31
C PHE A 179 -18.30 -8.59 -12.56
N GLY A 180 -17.16 -8.27 -11.96
CA GLY A 180 -16.94 -7.01 -11.23
C GLY A 180 -17.77 -6.86 -9.94
N LYS A 181 -18.30 -7.94 -9.36
CA LYS A 181 -19.21 -7.88 -8.20
C LYS A 181 -18.91 -8.96 -7.15
N GLY A 182 -19.53 -8.85 -5.96
CA GLY A 182 -19.40 -9.83 -4.89
C GLY A 182 -20.10 -11.14 -5.23
N ALA A 183 -19.67 -12.23 -4.60
CA ALA A 183 -20.25 -13.57 -4.81
C ALA A 183 -21.72 -13.69 -4.37
N SER A 184 -22.20 -12.84 -3.47
CA SER A 184 -23.62 -12.79 -3.05
C SER A 184 -24.53 -12.23 -4.13
N ALA A 185 -24.02 -11.38 -5.03
CA ALA A 185 -24.79 -10.69 -6.06
C ALA A 185 -24.82 -11.42 -7.42
N LEU A 186 -24.34 -12.67 -7.48
CA LEU A 186 -24.37 -13.47 -8.70
C LEU A 186 -25.79 -13.82 -9.10
N THR A 187 -26.14 -13.53 -10.35
CA THR A 187 -27.40 -13.95 -10.97
C THR A 187 -27.37 -15.43 -11.35
N GLN A 188 -28.51 -15.98 -11.74
CA GLN A 188 -28.60 -17.37 -12.16
C GLN A 188 -27.73 -17.69 -13.39
N ASP A 189 -27.70 -16.79 -14.37
CA ASP A 189 -26.88 -16.95 -15.59
C ASP A 189 -25.38 -16.95 -15.27
N GLU A 190 -24.95 -16.04 -14.41
CA GLU A 190 -23.55 -15.96 -13.96
C GLU A 190 -23.16 -17.17 -13.12
N ALA A 191 -24.04 -17.65 -12.27
CA ALA A 191 -23.85 -18.88 -11.51
C ALA A 191 -23.69 -20.10 -12.42
N LEU A 192 -24.49 -20.21 -13.48
CA LEU A 192 -24.35 -21.26 -14.49
C LEU A 192 -23.02 -21.17 -15.23
N LEU A 193 -22.58 -19.96 -15.61
CA LEU A 193 -21.27 -19.76 -16.24
C LEU A 193 -20.12 -20.13 -15.31
N LEU A 194 -20.15 -19.71 -14.05
CA LEU A 194 -19.12 -20.10 -13.07
C LEU A 194 -19.09 -21.62 -12.88
N THR A 195 -20.24 -22.25 -12.71
CA THR A 195 -20.32 -23.72 -12.59
C THR A 195 -19.80 -24.40 -13.84
N ALA A 196 -20.09 -23.87 -15.04
CA ALA A 196 -19.58 -24.40 -16.30
C ALA A 196 -18.05 -24.25 -16.49
N LEU A 197 -17.39 -23.37 -15.71
CA LEU A 197 -15.91 -23.24 -15.70
C LEU A 197 -15.22 -24.33 -14.86
N LEU A 198 -15.87 -24.85 -13.83
CA LEU A 198 -15.23 -25.80 -12.88
C LEU A 198 -14.58 -27.00 -13.58
N PRO A 199 -15.24 -27.72 -14.51
CA PRO A 199 -14.62 -28.86 -15.21
C PRO A 199 -13.63 -28.43 -16.30
N ALA A 200 -13.63 -27.16 -16.74
CA ALA A 200 -12.74 -26.65 -17.79
C ALA A 200 -12.42 -25.17 -17.60
N PRO A 201 -11.54 -24.82 -16.66
CA PRO A 201 -11.18 -23.43 -16.35
C PRO A 201 -10.61 -22.63 -17.53
N ARG A 202 -10.09 -23.31 -18.57
CA ARG A 202 -9.50 -22.68 -19.75
C ARG A 202 -10.44 -22.67 -20.96
N ALA A 203 -11.74 -22.99 -20.79
CA ALA A 203 -12.70 -23.02 -21.87
C ALA A 203 -12.79 -21.67 -22.60
N LEU A 204 -12.86 -21.72 -23.93
CA LEU A 204 -13.15 -20.53 -24.74
C LEU A 204 -14.58 -20.04 -24.51
N PRO A 205 -14.90 -18.76 -24.73
CA PRO A 205 -16.23 -18.20 -24.51
C PRO A 205 -17.37 -19.02 -25.14
N ALA A 206 -17.20 -19.47 -26.39
CA ALA A 206 -18.19 -20.30 -27.07
C ALA A 206 -18.42 -21.67 -26.41
N GLN A 207 -17.34 -22.32 -25.96
CA GLN A 207 -17.42 -23.60 -25.25
C GLN A 207 -18.07 -23.46 -23.88
N LEU A 208 -17.73 -22.36 -23.16
CA LEU A 208 -18.32 -22.01 -21.88
C LEU A 208 -19.82 -21.78 -22.02
N ALA A 209 -20.24 -20.94 -22.97
CA ALA A 209 -21.64 -20.66 -23.24
C ALA A 209 -22.41 -21.93 -23.61
N ALA A 210 -21.88 -22.76 -24.51
CA ALA A 210 -22.53 -24.02 -24.92
C ALA A 210 -22.74 -24.99 -23.73
N ARG A 211 -21.81 -25.01 -22.76
CA ARG A 211 -21.96 -25.81 -21.54
C ARG A 211 -23.00 -25.21 -20.60
N ALA A 212 -22.99 -23.89 -20.41
CA ALA A 212 -23.98 -23.19 -19.59
C ALA A 212 -25.41 -23.36 -20.17
N CYS A 213 -25.58 -23.29 -21.49
CA CYS A 213 -26.84 -23.57 -22.16
C CYS A 213 -27.35 -24.98 -21.87
N ARG A 214 -26.48 -25.99 -21.94
CA ARG A 214 -26.85 -27.37 -21.57
C ARG A 214 -27.25 -27.50 -20.09
N TYR A 215 -26.56 -26.75 -19.21
CA TYR A 215 -26.91 -26.70 -17.79
C TYR A 215 -28.27 -26.04 -17.53
N ALA A 216 -28.61 -25.01 -18.31
CA ALA A 216 -29.90 -24.37 -18.29
C ALA A 216 -31.02 -25.25 -18.89
N GLY A 217 -30.67 -26.34 -19.60
CA GLY A 217 -31.64 -27.19 -20.30
C GLY A 217 -32.28 -26.52 -21.51
N GLN A 218 -31.62 -25.52 -22.08
CA GLN A 218 -32.16 -24.68 -23.16
C GLN A 218 -31.62 -25.11 -24.53
N PRO A 219 -32.42 -25.02 -25.61
CA PRO A 219 -31.94 -25.19 -26.97
C PRO A 219 -30.87 -24.16 -27.34
N ALA A 220 -29.95 -24.54 -28.23
CA ALA A 220 -28.81 -23.70 -28.58
C ALA A 220 -29.21 -22.39 -29.29
N ASP A 221 -30.33 -22.34 -29.91
CA ASP A 221 -30.92 -21.20 -30.64
C ASP A 221 -31.86 -20.33 -29.79
N SER A 222 -32.11 -20.70 -28.54
CA SER A 222 -32.97 -19.95 -27.63
C SER A 222 -32.41 -18.55 -27.31
N ALA A 223 -33.31 -17.61 -26.99
CA ALA A 223 -32.96 -16.28 -26.51
C ALA A 223 -32.10 -16.31 -25.24
N GLU A 224 -32.34 -17.30 -24.36
CA GLU A 224 -31.58 -17.52 -23.15
C GLU A 224 -30.14 -17.95 -23.44
N CYS A 225 -29.93 -18.86 -24.40
CA CYS A 225 -28.60 -19.23 -24.86
C CYS A 225 -27.88 -18.09 -25.56
N ALA A 226 -28.60 -17.24 -26.29
CA ALA A 226 -28.02 -16.03 -26.88
C ALA A 226 -27.54 -15.05 -25.79
N ARG A 227 -28.28 -14.90 -24.69
CA ARG A 227 -27.89 -14.10 -23.51
C ARG A 227 -26.64 -14.68 -22.84
N LEU A 228 -26.61 -15.99 -22.57
CA LEU A 228 -25.45 -16.68 -22.00
C LEU A 228 -24.18 -16.56 -22.86
N ARG A 229 -24.30 -16.57 -24.21
CA ARG A 229 -23.17 -16.34 -25.12
C ARG A 229 -22.61 -14.93 -24.98
N ARG A 230 -23.46 -13.91 -24.99
CA ARG A 230 -23.01 -12.53 -24.77
C ARG A 230 -22.32 -12.35 -23.43
N LEU A 231 -22.89 -12.88 -22.36
CA LEU A 231 -22.34 -12.81 -21.03
C LEU A 231 -20.99 -13.55 -20.92
N ALA A 232 -20.85 -14.73 -21.54
CA ALA A 232 -19.60 -15.47 -21.59
C ALA A 232 -18.50 -14.72 -22.37
N GLN A 233 -18.86 -14.05 -23.46
CA GLN A 233 -17.93 -13.22 -24.21
C GLN A 233 -17.43 -12.03 -23.38
N GLN A 234 -18.34 -11.33 -22.70
CA GLN A 234 -18.01 -10.20 -21.84
C GLN A 234 -17.14 -10.64 -20.64
N ALA A 235 -17.53 -11.70 -19.93
CA ALA A 235 -16.83 -12.19 -18.74
C ALA A 235 -15.38 -12.65 -19.02
N VAL A 236 -15.08 -13.06 -20.26
CA VAL A 236 -13.79 -13.64 -20.62
C VAL A 236 -12.85 -12.62 -21.32
N GLN A 237 -13.32 -11.40 -21.59
CA GLN A 237 -12.47 -10.37 -22.20
C GLN A 237 -11.34 -9.92 -21.26
N PRO A 238 -10.09 -9.79 -21.76
CA PRO A 238 -8.99 -9.24 -20.97
C PRO A 238 -9.30 -7.78 -20.58
N GLY A 239 -9.12 -7.43 -19.32
CA GLY A 239 -9.14 -6.03 -18.86
C GLY A 239 -10.40 -5.54 -18.15
N GLN A 240 -11.48 -6.31 -18.05
CA GLN A 240 -12.71 -5.84 -17.36
C GLN A 240 -12.69 -5.91 -15.83
N ALA A 241 -11.67 -6.47 -15.22
CA ALA A 241 -11.65 -6.73 -13.77
C ALA A 241 -10.88 -5.69 -12.94
N ALA A 242 -10.72 -4.47 -13.42
CA ALA A 242 -10.24 -3.38 -12.57
C ALA A 242 -11.43 -2.82 -11.75
N ARG A 243 -11.84 -3.49 -10.69
CA ARG A 243 -12.53 -2.79 -9.60
C ARG A 243 -11.64 -1.65 -9.16
N ALA A 244 -12.24 -0.49 -8.89
CA ALA A 244 -11.58 0.56 -8.14
C ALA A 244 -11.13 -0.04 -6.80
N GLN A 245 -9.91 -0.58 -6.77
CA GLN A 245 -9.27 -1.00 -5.54
C GLN A 245 -9.08 0.26 -4.69
N ALA A 246 -9.23 0.14 -3.39
CA ALA A 246 -8.83 1.20 -2.50
C ALA A 246 -7.33 1.47 -2.74
N ASP A 247 -7.00 2.65 -3.26
CA ASP A 247 -5.66 3.00 -3.76
C ASP A 247 -5.30 4.42 -3.30
N ALA A 248 -5.36 4.64 -1.98
CA ALA A 248 -5.09 5.95 -1.40
C ALA A 248 -3.64 6.13 -0.93
N ALA A 249 -2.89 5.04 -0.70
CA ALA A 249 -1.53 5.10 -0.16
C ALA A 249 -0.59 4.04 -0.77
N PRO A 250 -0.39 4.01 -2.11
CA PRO A 250 0.38 2.96 -2.78
C PRO A 250 1.85 2.92 -2.35
N HIS A 251 2.51 4.06 -2.18
CA HIS A 251 3.92 4.14 -1.76
C HIS A 251 4.11 3.61 -0.35
N LEU A 252 3.20 3.93 0.58
CA LEU A 252 3.26 3.40 1.93
C LEU A 252 3.10 1.87 1.92
N ALA A 253 2.17 1.36 1.13
CA ALA A 253 1.95 -0.08 0.99
C ALA A 253 3.18 -0.82 0.45
N ALA A 254 3.90 -0.23 -0.50
CA ALA A 254 5.13 -0.79 -1.06
C ALA A 254 6.27 -0.87 -0.02
N ARG A 255 6.26 -0.02 1.01
CA ARG A 255 7.27 0.01 2.07
C ARG A 255 7.03 -1.00 3.18
N LEU A 256 5.79 -1.37 3.40
CA LEU A 256 5.42 -2.31 4.46
C LEU A 256 5.57 -3.75 3.95
N LYS A 257 6.18 -4.61 4.76
CA LYS A 257 6.26 -6.06 4.45
C LYS A 257 4.90 -6.69 4.73
N LEU A 258 4.02 -6.62 3.74
CA LEU A 258 2.68 -7.12 3.83
C LEU A 258 2.65 -8.63 3.61
N LEU A 259 1.89 -9.36 4.44
CA LEU A 259 1.63 -10.78 4.31
C LEU A 259 0.22 -11.02 3.76
N PRO A 260 -0.02 -12.12 3.04
CA PRO A 260 -1.35 -12.50 2.57
C PRO A 260 -2.37 -12.49 3.72
N GLY A 261 -3.50 -11.80 3.53
CA GLY A 261 -4.56 -11.66 4.54
C GLY A 261 -4.29 -10.64 5.64
N ALA A 262 -3.13 -9.98 5.67
CA ALA A 262 -2.82 -9.00 6.69
C ALA A 262 -3.73 -7.77 6.59
N ARG A 263 -4.19 -7.27 7.74
CA ARG A 263 -4.93 -6.01 7.90
C ARG A 263 -4.14 -5.13 8.85
N ILE A 264 -3.41 -4.16 8.31
CA ILE A 264 -2.51 -3.30 9.08
C ILE A 264 -3.19 -1.95 9.30
N ARG A 265 -3.48 -1.63 10.56
CA ARG A 265 -3.96 -0.32 10.96
C ARG A 265 -2.79 0.65 10.99
N THR A 266 -2.95 1.80 10.34
CA THR A 266 -1.99 2.89 10.28
C THR A 266 -2.47 4.08 11.12
N THR A 267 -1.60 5.07 11.31
CA THR A 267 -1.95 6.35 11.94
C THR A 267 -2.59 7.34 10.96
N LEU A 268 -2.63 7.02 9.66
CA LEU A 268 -3.16 7.90 8.64
C LEU A 268 -4.67 8.13 8.83
N ASP A 269 -5.11 9.31 8.46
CA ASP A 269 -6.52 9.68 8.35
C ASP A 269 -6.92 9.65 6.87
N LEU A 270 -7.88 8.81 6.50
CA LEU A 270 -8.29 8.62 5.10
C LEU A 270 -8.84 9.90 4.47
N TYR A 271 -9.55 10.73 5.25
CA TYR A 271 -10.08 11.99 4.75
C TYR A 271 -8.94 12.96 4.44
N LEU A 272 -8.02 13.14 5.38
CA LEU A 272 -6.85 14.01 5.20
C LEU A 272 -5.92 13.52 4.09
N GLN A 273 -5.73 12.20 3.97
CA GLN A 273 -4.97 11.56 2.89
C GLN A 273 -5.54 11.93 1.51
N ARG A 274 -6.85 11.81 1.36
CA ARG A 274 -7.53 12.16 0.10
C ARG A 274 -7.49 13.66 -0.17
N TYR A 275 -7.67 14.45 0.87
CA TYR A 275 -7.57 15.92 0.75
C TYR A 275 -6.16 16.34 0.32
N ALA A 276 -5.12 15.80 0.95
CA ALA A 276 -3.72 16.09 0.60
C ALA A 276 -3.40 15.71 -0.85
N ALA A 277 -3.88 14.54 -1.31
CA ALA A 277 -3.71 14.12 -2.70
C ALA A 277 -4.44 15.04 -3.68
N ALA A 278 -5.67 15.45 -3.37
CA ALA A 278 -6.44 16.38 -4.20
C ALA A 278 -5.82 17.78 -4.24
N ALA A 279 -5.32 18.27 -3.09
CA ALA A 279 -4.63 19.56 -3.01
C ALA A 279 -3.33 19.56 -3.85
N LEU A 280 -2.55 18.47 -3.78
CA LEU A 280 -1.36 18.29 -4.61
C LEU A 280 -1.72 18.32 -6.10
N GLU A 281 -2.72 17.56 -6.52
CA GLU A 281 -3.20 17.53 -7.91
C GLU A 281 -3.63 18.93 -8.38
N SER A 282 -4.40 19.64 -7.55
CA SER A 282 -4.85 21.00 -7.84
C SER A 282 -3.71 22.00 -8.01
N GLN A 283 -2.66 21.89 -7.18
CA GLN A 283 -1.48 22.77 -7.30
C GLN A 283 -0.66 22.43 -8.54
N LEU A 284 -0.38 21.15 -8.80
CA LEU A 284 0.40 20.73 -9.95
C LEU A 284 -0.30 21.04 -11.29
N SER A 285 -1.63 20.98 -11.33
CA SER A 285 -2.39 21.37 -12.53
C SER A 285 -2.23 22.85 -12.92
N GLN A 286 -1.90 23.71 -11.95
CA GLN A 286 -1.62 25.13 -12.19
C GLN A 286 -0.16 25.42 -12.63
N LEU A 287 0.71 24.40 -12.53
CA LEU A 287 2.15 24.49 -12.82
C LEU A 287 2.54 23.73 -14.09
N THR A 288 1.57 23.28 -14.88
CA THR A 288 1.81 22.45 -16.09
C THR A 288 2.75 23.15 -17.08
N ASP A 289 2.64 24.48 -17.21
CA ASP A 289 3.47 25.29 -18.11
C ASP A 289 4.88 25.58 -17.55
N GLN A 290 5.20 25.07 -16.36
CA GLN A 290 6.48 25.27 -15.68
C GLN A 290 7.30 23.99 -15.54
N ASP A 291 6.97 22.94 -16.32
CA ASP A 291 7.62 21.63 -16.29
C ASP A 291 7.63 20.96 -14.89
N VAL A 292 6.63 21.26 -14.06
CA VAL A 292 6.46 20.63 -12.74
C VAL A 292 5.42 19.52 -12.84
N GLU A 293 5.88 18.29 -12.94
CA GLU A 293 5.02 17.13 -13.23
C GLU A 293 4.58 16.35 -11.99
N ASP A 294 5.35 16.41 -10.90
CA ASP A 294 5.11 15.60 -9.70
C ASP A 294 5.43 16.34 -8.41
N GLY A 295 4.97 15.77 -7.28
CA GLY A 295 5.17 16.31 -5.95
C GLY A 295 4.81 15.30 -4.86
N ALA A 296 5.14 15.66 -3.62
CA ALA A 296 4.84 14.84 -2.45
C ALA A 296 4.27 15.69 -1.31
N VAL A 297 3.42 15.07 -0.48
CA VAL A 297 2.87 15.68 0.73
C VAL A 297 3.01 14.75 1.92
N LEU A 298 3.54 15.29 3.01
CA LEU A 298 3.64 14.60 4.29
C LEU A 298 3.02 15.47 5.39
N VAL A 299 2.10 14.91 6.16
CA VAL A 299 1.47 15.59 7.29
C VAL A 299 1.73 14.78 8.56
N LEU A 300 2.36 15.41 9.54
CA LEU A 300 2.61 14.85 10.86
C LEU A 300 1.81 15.60 11.93
N ASP A 301 1.28 14.87 12.90
CA ASP A 301 0.78 15.47 14.13
C ASP A 301 1.96 15.94 14.98
N ASN A 302 1.90 17.21 15.41
CA ASN A 302 3.02 17.79 16.15
C ASN A 302 3.25 17.09 17.49
N ALA A 303 2.22 16.83 18.26
CA ALA A 303 2.33 16.28 19.60
C ALA A 303 2.76 14.80 19.58
N SER A 304 2.01 13.96 18.90
CA SER A 304 2.21 12.51 18.93
C SER A 304 3.27 11.99 17.95
N GLY A 305 3.57 12.74 16.87
CA GLY A 305 4.42 12.28 15.76
C GLY A 305 3.73 11.30 14.84
N GLU A 306 2.44 11.13 14.96
CA GLU A 306 1.67 10.30 14.03
C GLU A 306 1.66 10.91 12.64
N THR A 307 1.85 10.06 11.63
CA THR A 307 1.68 10.45 10.25
C THR A 307 0.19 10.43 9.92
N LEU A 308 -0.36 11.58 9.55
CA LEU A 308 -1.77 11.73 9.23
C LEU A 308 -2.05 11.62 7.73
N ALA A 309 -1.11 12.05 6.89
CA ALA A 309 -1.16 11.86 5.45
C ALA A 309 0.22 11.59 4.85
N TYR A 310 0.28 10.73 3.83
CA TYR A 310 1.49 10.30 3.13
C TYR A 310 1.20 10.15 1.64
N VAL A 311 1.48 11.19 0.87
CA VAL A 311 1.31 11.23 -0.58
C VAL A 311 2.70 11.28 -1.22
N GLY A 312 3.13 10.18 -1.82
CA GLY A 312 4.49 10.06 -2.37
C GLY A 312 4.63 10.57 -3.79
N SER A 313 3.53 10.67 -4.54
CA SER A 313 3.52 11.14 -5.93
C SER A 313 2.11 11.51 -6.35
N ARG A 314 1.97 12.30 -7.40
CA ARG A 314 0.70 12.56 -8.08
C ARG A 314 0.24 11.29 -8.82
N ARG A 315 -1.07 11.02 -8.79
CA ARG A 315 -1.62 9.91 -9.57
C ARG A 315 -1.47 10.18 -11.07
N GLY A 316 -0.93 9.20 -11.80
CA GLY A 316 -0.70 9.31 -13.24
C GLY A 316 0.51 10.16 -13.63
N ALA A 317 1.36 10.58 -12.70
CA ALA A 317 2.65 11.19 -13.02
C ALA A 317 3.56 10.20 -13.79
N PRO A 318 4.44 10.67 -14.68
CA PRO A 318 5.36 9.81 -15.44
C PRO A 318 6.21 8.91 -14.53
N LEU A 319 6.62 9.41 -13.38
CA LEU A 319 7.43 8.70 -12.38
C LEU A 319 6.64 8.35 -11.12
N GLN A 320 5.35 8.07 -11.23
CA GLN A 320 4.47 7.75 -10.10
C GLN A 320 4.94 6.58 -9.21
N GLN A 321 5.95 5.82 -9.64
CA GLN A 321 6.56 4.76 -8.83
C GLN A 321 7.58 5.31 -7.83
N VAL A 322 8.05 6.54 -8.01
CA VAL A 322 9.00 7.19 -7.11
C VAL A 322 8.25 7.66 -5.86
N ASP A 323 8.73 7.24 -4.70
CA ASP A 323 8.23 7.72 -3.41
C ASP A 323 8.90 9.07 -3.08
N GLY A 324 8.28 10.17 -3.46
CA GLY A 324 8.78 11.53 -3.24
C GLY A 324 8.89 11.92 -1.76
N VAL A 325 8.23 11.19 -0.84
CA VAL A 325 8.43 11.39 0.61
C VAL A 325 9.79 10.85 1.06
N ARG A 326 10.35 9.88 0.34
CA ARG A 326 11.63 9.22 0.68
C ARG A 326 12.74 9.47 -0.32
N ALA A 327 12.43 10.08 -1.45
CA ALA A 327 13.44 10.48 -2.42
C ALA A 327 14.40 11.52 -1.79
N GLN A 328 15.71 11.29 -1.97
CA GLN A 328 16.74 12.21 -1.49
C GLN A 328 16.78 13.43 -2.41
N ARG A 329 16.68 14.62 -1.80
CA ARG A 329 16.76 15.92 -2.49
C ARG A 329 17.49 16.93 -1.63
N GLN A 330 18.15 17.89 -2.26
CA GLN A 330 18.78 18.97 -1.52
C GLN A 330 17.76 19.70 -0.65
N ALA A 331 18.10 19.85 0.64
CA ALA A 331 17.23 20.50 1.60
C ALA A 331 16.98 21.98 1.28
N GLY A 332 17.93 22.64 0.62
CA GLY A 332 17.84 24.06 0.31
C GLY A 332 17.68 24.92 1.56
N SER A 333 17.01 26.03 1.41
CA SER A 333 16.79 27.00 2.51
C SER A 333 15.94 26.46 3.67
N THR A 334 15.43 25.22 3.60
CA THR A 334 14.67 24.62 4.71
C THR A 334 15.53 24.32 5.94
N LEU A 335 16.86 24.31 5.83
CA LEU A 335 17.74 24.13 6.99
C LEU A 335 18.02 25.42 7.77
N LYS A 336 17.76 26.61 7.21
CA LYS A 336 18.03 27.91 7.84
C LYS A 336 17.39 28.09 9.23
N PRO A 337 16.14 27.67 9.49
CA PRO A 337 15.55 27.79 10.83
C PRO A 337 16.40 27.16 11.92
N PHE A 338 17.02 26.02 11.66
CA PHE A 338 17.86 25.30 12.63
C PHE A 338 19.21 25.97 12.86
N LEU A 339 19.76 26.61 11.84
CA LEU A 339 20.95 27.45 11.96
C LEU A 339 20.71 28.66 12.87
N TYR A 340 19.64 29.39 12.60
CA TYR A 340 19.29 30.56 13.42
C TYR A 340 18.87 30.17 14.84
N ALA A 341 18.18 29.02 15.00
CA ALA A 341 17.89 28.50 16.35
C ALA A 341 19.17 28.24 17.14
N LEU A 342 20.19 27.65 16.51
CA LEU A 342 21.48 27.39 17.15
C LEU A 342 22.24 28.69 17.49
N ALA A 343 22.23 29.66 16.58
CA ALA A 343 22.88 30.95 16.81
C ALA A 343 22.23 31.74 17.97
N ILE A 344 20.91 31.70 18.07
CA ILE A 344 20.13 32.31 19.16
C ILE A 344 20.38 31.59 20.48
N GLU A 345 20.36 30.28 20.48
CA GLU A 345 20.63 29.43 21.66
C GLU A 345 22.00 29.69 22.26
N ARG A 346 23.01 29.89 21.40
CA ARG A 346 24.39 30.22 21.80
C ARG A 346 24.59 31.70 22.12
N GLN A 347 23.54 32.51 22.11
CA GLN A 347 23.56 33.93 22.37
C GLN A 347 24.49 34.72 21.41
N ILE A 348 24.77 34.16 20.24
CA ILE A 348 25.56 34.83 19.17
C ILE A 348 24.68 35.88 18.48
N LEU A 349 23.40 35.56 18.26
CA LEU A 349 22.43 36.40 17.58
C LEU A 349 21.14 36.51 18.42
N THR A 350 20.39 37.59 18.23
CA THR A 350 18.99 37.77 18.64
C THR A 350 18.14 38.00 17.41
N ALA A 351 16.81 38.00 17.54
CA ALA A 351 15.90 38.32 16.44
C ALA A 351 16.13 39.70 15.83
N ALA A 352 16.63 40.65 16.64
CA ALA A 352 16.90 42.04 16.24
C ALA A 352 18.35 42.28 15.79
N SER A 353 19.28 41.35 15.97
CA SER A 353 20.69 41.51 15.59
C SER A 353 20.79 41.88 14.13
N PRO A 354 21.56 42.92 13.78
CA PRO A 354 21.80 43.31 12.40
C PRO A 354 22.77 42.31 11.73
N LEU A 355 22.41 41.90 10.53
CA LEU A 355 23.25 41.11 9.62
C LEU A 355 23.49 41.93 8.34
N ASP A 356 24.66 41.79 7.78
CA ASP A 356 25.01 42.46 6.55
C ASP A 356 24.64 41.57 5.35
N ASP A 357 23.73 42.05 4.50
CA ASP A 357 23.37 41.47 3.22
C ASP A 357 24.04 42.24 2.08
N SER A 358 25.37 42.17 2.03
CA SER A 358 26.21 42.72 0.97
C SER A 358 27.10 41.64 0.34
N PRO A 359 27.65 41.84 -0.84
CA PRO A 359 28.56 40.88 -1.47
C PRO A 359 29.68 40.43 -0.53
N VAL A 360 29.93 39.12 -0.51
CA VAL A 360 31.01 38.54 0.30
C VAL A 360 31.69 37.43 -0.49
N ALA A 361 33.03 37.40 -0.43
CA ALA A 361 33.84 36.29 -0.93
C ALA A 361 34.54 35.63 0.26
N ILE A 362 34.36 34.34 0.41
CA ILE A 362 34.93 33.56 1.51
C ILE A 362 35.99 32.63 0.93
N THR A 363 37.24 32.78 1.37
CA THR A 363 38.32 31.88 0.95
C THR A 363 38.12 30.50 1.62
N THR A 364 38.09 29.47 0.81
CA THR A 364 38.01 28.06 1.23
C THR A 364 39.16 27.27 0.62
N PRO A 365 39.47 26.07 1.12
CA PRO A 365 40.47 25.19 0.50
C PRO A 365 40.20 24.86 -0.97
N ALA A 366 38.93 24.90 -1.38
CA ALA A 366 38.47 24.63 -2.76
C ALA A 366 38.40 25.90 -3.64
N GLY A 367 38.79 27.06 -3.12
CA GLY A 367 38.71 28.34 -3.81
C GLY A 367 37.79 29.35 -3.14
N GLN A 368 37.41 30.40 -3.86
CA GLN A 368 36.51 31.41 -3.33
C GLN A 368 35.04 30.96 -3.41
N TYR A 369 34.34 31.00 -2.27
CA TYR A 369 32.91 30.81 -2.18
C TYR A 369 32.18 32.16 -2.11
N VAL A 370 31.37 32.47 -3.13
CA VAL A 370 30.64 33.73 -3.26
C VAL A 370 29.13 33.46 -3.24
N PRO A 371 28.48 33.50 -2.06
CA PRO A 371 27.04 33.32 -1.97
C PRO A 371 26.26 34.49 -2.57
N GLN A 372 25.13 34.18 -3.20
CA GLN A 372 24.21 35.18 -3.76
C GLN A 372 22.78 34.92 -3.26
N ASN A 373 22.01 36.01 -3.12
CA ASN A 373 20.56 35.87 -2.91
C ASN A 373 19.87 35.33 -4.18
N TYR A 374 18.66 34.75 -4.03
CA TYR A 374 17.95 34.15 -5.14
C TYR A 374 17.69 35.15 -6.29
N ASP A 375 17.30 36.38 -5.95
CA ASP A 375 17.03 37.46 -6.89
C ASP A 375 18.30 38.28 -7.29
N ARG A 376 19.47 37.84 -6.79
CA ARG A 376 20.79 38.50 -7.01
C ARG A 376 20.85 39.94 -6.48
N GLN A 377 19.90 40.36 -5.63
CA GLN A 377 19.88 41.67 -5.01
C GLN A 377 20.38 41.63 -3.57
N PHE A 378 21.02 42.67 -3.12
CA PHE A 378 21.52 42.84 -1.76
C PHE A 378 20.71 43.95 -1.07
N ARG A 379 20.40 43.75 0.20
CA ARG A 379 19.52 44.64 0.98
C ARG A 379 20.27 45.44 2.04
N GLY A 380 21.61 45.35 2.07
CA GLY A 380 22.41 46.01 3.08
C GLY A 380 22.19 45.45 4.48
N ARG A 381 22.00 46.31 5.46
CA ARG A 381 21.76 45.88 6.86
C ARG A 381 20.31 45.40 7.06
N VAL A 382 20.15 44.17 7.44
CA VAL A 382 18.84 43.54 7.75
C VAL A 382 18.87 42.93 9.14
N SER A 383 17.73 42.83 9.82
CA SER A 383 17.63 42.06 11.06
C SER A 383 17.65 40.56 10.81
N VAL A 384 18.02 39.77 11.81
CA VAL A 384 17.85 38.29 11.80
C VAL A 384 16.43 37.89 11.46
N ARG A 385 15.42 38.60 12.00
CA ARG A 385 14.00 38.41 11.70
C ARG A 385 13.73 38.53 10.21
N THR A 386 14.14 39.61 9.57
CA THR A 386 13.97 39.82 8.14
C THR A 386 14.76 38.82 7.31
N ALA A 387 16.01 38.52 7.70
CA ALA A 387 16.86 37.58 7.00
C ALA A 387 16.30 36.16 6.95
N LEU A 388 15.79 35.65 8.09
CA LEU A 388 15.21 34.31 8.16
C LEU A 388 13.83 34.24 7.49
N ALA A 389 12.94 35.19 7.79
CA ALA A 389 11.60 35.23 7.21
C ALA A 389 11.64 35.42 5.69
N GLY A 390 12.49 36.29 5.18
CA GLY A 390 12.73 36.51 3.74
C GLY A 390 13.64 35.46 3.09
N SER A 391 14.18 34.52 3.87
CA SER A 391 15.04 33.43 3.36
C SER A 391 16.32 33.91 2.66
N LEU A 392 16.91 35.04 3.05
CA LEU A 392 18.10 35.60 2.45
C LEU A 392 19.30 34.64 2.60
N ASN A 393 20.12 34.54 1.55
CA ASN A 393 21.24 33.59 1.49
C ASN A 393 22.51 34.13 2.15
N VAL A 394 22.91 35.35 1.81
CA VAL A 394 24.15 35.93 2.33
C VAL A 394 24.12 36.08 3.85
N PRO A 395 23.05 36.60 4.48
CA PRO A 395 22.93 36.62 5.94
C PRO A 395 22.98 35.25 6.60
N ALA A 396 22.44 34.22 5.96
CA ALA A 396 22.50 32.84 6.47
C ALA A 396 23.95 32.31 6.47
N VAL A 397 24.70 32.54 5.40
CA VAL A 397 26.12 32.15 5.32
C VAL A 397 26.96 32.93 6.36
N ARG A 398 26.70 34.23 6.55
CA ARG A 398 27.36 35.02 7.61
C ARG A 398 26.99 34.49 9.00
N SER A 399 25.76 34.07 9.22
CA SER A 399 25.35 33.43 10.47
C SER A 399 26.11 32.13 10.71
N LEU A 400 26.33 31.33 9.64
CA LEU A 400 27.12 30.09 9.76
C LEU A 400 28.60 30.37 10.06
N LEU A 401 29.18 31.45 9.50
CA LEU A 401 30.53 31.89 9.85
C LEU A 401 30.67 32.19 11.35
N LEU A 402 29.66 32.82 11.95
CA LEU A 402 29.65 33.15 13.38
C LEU A 402 29.40 31.91 14.26
N THR A 403 28.53 30.98 13.80
CA THR A 403 28.09 29.81 14.57
C THR A 403 29.08 28.65 14.45
N GLY A 404 29.76 28.53 13.31
CA GLY A 404 30.65 27.43 12.95
C GLY A 404 29.95 26.31 12.18
N ILE A 405 30.65 25.73 11.21
CA ILE A 405 30.13 24.65 10.35
C ILE A 405 29.89 23.38 11.17
N GLU A 406 30.90 22.94 11.93
CA GLU A 406 30.82 21.71 12.74
C GLU A 406 29.69 21.74 13.78
N PRO A 407 29.51 22.80 14.59
CA PRO A 407 28.38 22.86 15.52
C PRO A 407 27.01 22.79 14.83
N PHE A 408 26.88 23.38 13.66
CA PHE A 408 25.62 23.33 12.91
C PHE A 408 25.38 21.93 12.32
N HIS A 409 26.40 21.30 11.76
CA HIS A 409 26.34 19.93 11.28
C HIS A 409 25.91 18.96 12.39
N GLN A 410 26.52 19.04 13.57
CA GLN A 410 26.17 18.23 14.74
C GLN A 410 24.73 18.47 15.20
N ARG A 411 24.24 19.73 15.14
CA ARG A 411 22.84 20.04 15.44
C ARG A 411 21.88 19.35 14.47
N LEU A 412 22.18 19.33 13.18
CA LEU A 412 21.36 18.65 12.17
C LEU A 412 21.30 17.15 12.41
N LEU A 413 22.42 16.51 12.77
CA LEU A 413 22.46 15.09 13.19
C LEU A 413 21.61 14.82 14.44
N GLN A 414 21.71 15.69 15.47
CA GLN A 414 20.89 15.58 16.69
C GLN A 414 19.40 15.70 16.42
N LEU A 415 19.02 16.47 15.40
CA LEU A 415 17.65 16.61 14.93
C LEU A 415 17.16 15.39 14.13
N GLY A 416 18.05 14.44 13.79
CA GLY A 416 17.73 13.20 13.09
C GLY A 416 17.82 13.28 11.58
N LEU A 417 18.48 14.30 11.04
CA LEU A 417 18.75 14.37 9.60
C LEU A 417 19.89 13.42 9.23
N PRO A 418 19.71 12.55 8.22
CA PRO A 418 20.70 11.56 7.81
C PRO A 418 21.75 12.20 6.88
N LEU A 419 22.69 12.99 7.43
CA LEU A 419 23.76 13.61 6.65
C LEU A 419 24.79 12.56 6.25
N ALA A 420 25.02 12.40 4.96
CA ALA A 420 25.90 11.36 4.40
C ALA A 420 27.39 11.69 4.51
N GLN A 421 27.75 12.98 4.62
CA GLN A 421 29.13 13.47 4.60
C GLN A 421 29.46 14.26 5.87
N GLU A 422 30.73 14.46 6.12
CA GLU A 422 31.24 15.26 7.23
C GLU A 422 31.02 16.77 6.99
N ALA A 423 31.06 17.55 8.05
CA ALA A 423 30.83 18.99 8.05
C ALA A 423 31.72 19.75 7.01
N GLY A 424 33.00 19.38 6.93
CA GLY A 424 33.98 19.98 6.02
C GLY A 424 33.64 19.78 4.54
N PHE A 425 32.97 18.65 4.19
CA PHE A 425 32.55 18.41 2.82
C PHE A 425 31.50 19.43 2.35
N TYR A 426 30.52 19.73 3.21
CA TYR A 426 29.48 20.70 2.88
C TYR A 426 29.97 22.16 2.96
N GLY A 427 30.94 22.43 3.82
CA GLY A 427 31.46 23.76 4.01
C GLY A 427 30.37 24.80 4.29
N TYR A 428 30.51 26.01 3.75
CA TYR A 428 29.54 27.09 3.94
C TYR A 428 28.23 26.89 3.16
N ALA A 429 28.19 25.98 2.17
CA ALA A 429 26.97 25.61 1.48
C ALA A 429 25.96 24.89 2.40
N LEU A 430 26.43 24.42 3.57
CA LEU A 430 25.54 23.84 4.61
C LEU A 430 24.46 24.83 5.06
N ALA A 431 24.79 26.16 5.14
CA ALA A 431 23.80 27.20 5.46
C ALA A 431 22.65 27.31 4.44
N LEU A 432 22.90 26.87 3.20
CA LEU A 432 21.96 26.95 2.09
C LEU A 432 21.32 25.60 1.77
N GLY A 433 21.58 24.58 2.61
CA GLY A 433 20.94 23.27 2.50
C GLY A 433 21.50 22.38 1.40
N ALA A 434 22.82 22.39 1.19
CA ALA A 434 23.52 21.49 0.27
C ALA A 434 23.30 19.98 0.54
N PRO A 435 23.12 19.52 1.79
CA PRO A 435 22.83 18.12 2.06
C PRO A 435 21.52 17.64 1.41
N GLU A 436 21.58 16.43 0.88
CA GLU A 436 20.40 15.70 0.42
C GLU A 436 19.72 15.00 1.60
N VAL A 437 18.41 15.19 1.72
CA VAL A 437 17.56 14.59 2.75
C VAL A 437 16.21 14.22 2.14
N ASP A 438 15.52 13.28 2.75
CA ASP A 438 14.17 12.98 2.35
C ASP A 438 13.14 13.83 3.12
N LEU A 439 11.94 13.98 2.58
CA LEU A 439 10.87 14.77 3.17
C LEU A 439 10.46 14.27 4.56
N TRP A 440 10.48 12.94 4.77
CA TRP A 440 10.21 12.33 6.07
C TRP A 440 11.19 12.79 7.15
N SER A 441 12.47 12.70 6.85
CA SER A 441 13.54 13.10 7.77
C SER A 441 13.57 14.61 7.99
N LEU A 442 13.17 15.40 6.97
CA LEU A 442 13.12 16.86 7.07
C LEU A 442 11.91 17.36 7.88
N THR A 443 10.75 16.73 7.72
CA THR A 443 9.52 17.19 8.40
C THR A 443 9.61 17.03 9.90
N ASN A 444 10.27 15.97 10.39
CA ASN A 444 10.35 15.70 11.83
C ASN A 444 11.10 16.77 12.64
N PRO A 445 12.25 17.35 12.21
CA PRO A 445 12.86 18.52 12.84
C PRO A 445 11.94 19.74 12.96
N TYR A 446 11.05 19.97 11.99
CA TYR A 446 10.07 21.06 12.11
C TYR A 446 9.07 20.83 13.23
N ARG A 447 8.72 19.57 13.52
CA ARG A 447 7.95 19.24 14.73
C ARG A 447 8.67 19.67 16.00
N ALA A 448 10.02 19.58 16.03
CA ALA A 448 10.78 20.04 17.19
C ALA A 448 10.58 21.53 17.45
N LEU A 449 10.55 22.35 16.39
CA LEU A 449 10.23 23.79 16.54
C LEU A 449 8.82 24.01 17.12
N ALA A 450 7.82 23.22 16.68
CA ALA A 450 6.46 23.28 17.18
C ALA A 450 6.31 22.76 18.63
N ASN A 451 7.21 21.89 19.08
CA ASN A 451 7.17 21.21 20.39
C ASN A 451 8.20 21.75 21.38
N GLY A 452 8.51 23.06 21.33
CA GLY A 452 9.45 23.68 22.27
C GLY A 452 10.85 23.06 22.23
N GLY A 453 11.31 22.67 21.03
CA GLY A 453 12.65 22.15 20.80
C GLY A 453 12.84 20.66 21.06
N ARG A 454 11.78 19.90 21.29
CA ARG A 454 11.86 18.47 21.59
C ARG A 454 11.69 17.60 20.34
N VAL A 455 12.60 16.66 20.14
CA VAL A 455 12.60 15.70 19.02
C VAL A 455 12.08 14.35 19.50
N GLY A 456 11.08 13.80 18.84
CA GLY A 456 10.58 12.44 19.00
C GLY A 456 10.46 11.74 17.66
N ALA A 457 10.34 10.43 17.62
CA ALA A 457 10.19 9.69 16.36
C ALA A 457 8.84 9.97 15.69
N ALA A 458 8.85 10.16 14.38
CA ALA A 458 7.63 10.08 13.57
C ALA A 458 7.24 8.61 13.36
N ARG A 459 5.93 8.32 13.31
CA ARG A 459 5.43 6.94 13.24
C ARG A 459 4.29 6.79 12.24
N LEU A 460 4.21 5.60 11.65
CA LEU A 460 3.18 5.19 10.68
C LEU A 460 2.17 4.21 11.28
N LEU A 461 2.53 3.56 12.38
CA LEU A 461 1.70 2.55 13.04
C LEU A 461 1.27 3.05 14.43
N PRO A 462 0.06 2.73 14.88
CA PRO A 462 -0.38 3.03 16.23
C PRO A 462 0.56 2.42 17.27
N GLY A 463 0.77 3.12 18.36
CA GLY A 463 1.63 2.67 19.44
C GLY A 463 1.75 3.75 20.51
N PRO A 464 2.46 3.49 21.60
CA PRO A 464 2.73 4.49 22.62
C PRO A 464 3.54 5.65 22.04
N ASP A 465 3.41 6.83 22.62
CA ASP A 465 4.16 7.99 22.19
C ASP A 465 5.66 7.74 22.33
N ALA A 466 6.40 8.08 21.28
CA ALA A 466 7.85 7.93 21.30
C ALA A 466 8.46 8.90 22.33
N ALA A 467 9.43 8.41 23.09
CA ALA A 467 10.21 9.26 23.98
C ALA A 467 10.82 10.43 23.19
N SER A 468 10.63 11.64 23.68
CA SER A 468 11.19 12.85 23.09
C SER A 468 12.34 13.38 23.92
N LYS A 469 13.40 13.88 23.26
CA LYS A 469 14.56 14.51 23.90
C LYS A 469 14.66 15.99 23.51
N PRO A 470 15.09 16.87 24.43
CA PRO A 470 15.37 18.26 24.08
C PRO A 470 16.60 18.33 23.19
N VAL A 471 16.50 19.10 22.08
CA VAL A 471 17.58 19.32 21.12
C VAL A 471 17.77 20.81 20.83
N ILE A 472 16.69 21.59 20.85
CA ILE A 472 16.72 23.04 20.72
C ILE A 472 16.19 23.65 22.02
N ALA A 473 16.77 24.75 22.50
CA ALA A 473 16.26 25.44 23.67
C ALA A 473 14.82 25.95 23.39
N PRO A 474 13.87 25.80 24.34
CA PRO A 474 12.48 26.20 24.13
C PRO A 474 12.31 27.65 23.68
N THR A 475 13.09 28.56 24.25
CA THR A 475 13.12 29.99 23.89
C THR A 475 13.55 30.20 22.44
N SER A 476 14.58 29.48 21.97
CA SER A 476 15.06 29.59 20.59
C SER A 476 14.07 28.98 19.60
N ALA A 477 13.42 27.88 19.96
CA ALA A 477 12.35 27.29 19.14
C ALA A 477 11.17 28.25 19.00
N PHE A 478 10.76 28.91 20.10
CA PHE A 478 9.70 29.91 20.08
C PHE A 478 10.05 31.11 19.20
N ILE A 479 11.25 31.71 19.38
CA ILE A 479 11.69 32.87 18.60
C ILE A 479 11.73 32.54 17.12
N VAL A 480 12.25 31.37 16.73
CA VAL A 480 12.29 30.95 15.32
C VAL A 480 10.90 30.73 14.76
N ALA A 481 10.00 30.08 15.51
CA ALA A 481 8.61 29.87 15.09
C ALA A 481 7.88 31.22 14.91
N ASP A 482 8.08 32.17 15.82
CA ASP A 482 7.54 33.52 15.74
C ASP A 482 8.05 34.29 14.50
N ILE A 483 9.34 34.21 14.21
CA ILE A 483 9.92 34.79 12.98
C ILE A 483 9.29 34.16 11.73
N LEU A 484 9.12 32.85 11.69
CA LEU A 484 8.53 32.15 10.55
C LEU A 484 7.02 32.40 10.40
N ALA A 485 6.34 32.84 11.44
CA ALA A 485 4.94 33.25 11.40
C ALA A 485 4.77 34.72 10.96
N ASP A 486 5.82 35.53 11.00
CA ASP A 486 5.76 36.97 10.73
C ASP A 486 5.60 37.26 9.22
N ARG A 487 4.38 37.59 8.82
CA ARG A 487 4.03 37.92 7.42
C ARG A 487 4.70 39.22 6.95
N THR A 488 4.86 40.19 7.85
CA THR A 488 5.46 41.48 7.53
C THR A 488 6.96 41.31 7.27
N ALA A 489 7.68 40.59 8.12
CA ALA A 489 9.10 40.33 7.93
C ALA A 489 9.36 39.51 6.65
N ARG A 490 8.42 38.66 6.24
CA ARG A 490 8.50 37.84 5.03
C ARG A 490 8.21 38.62 3.74
N SER A 491 7.55 39.77 3.83
CA SER A 491 7.09 40.54 2.68
C SER A 491 8.20 41.03 1.76
N VAL A 492 9.41 41.22 2.27
CA VAL A 492 10.59 41.65 1.48
C VAL A 492 10.94 40.72 0.32
N THR A 493 10.54 39.46 0.41
CA THR A 493 10.81 38.44 -0.63
C THR A 493 9.52 37.98 -1.31
N PHE A 494 8.41 37.86 -0.57
CA PHE A 494 7.19 37.19 -1.05
C PHE A 494 6.01 38.17 -1.26
N GLY A 495 6.14 39.43 -0.85
CA GLY A 495 5.02 40.38 -0.80
C GLY A 495 4.10 40.12 0.39
N LEU A 496 3.19 41.05 0.66
CA LEU A 496 2.21 40.92 1.77
C LEU A 496 1.10 39.93 1.43
N GLU A 497 0.63 39.97 0.19
CA GLU A 497 -0.40 39.06 -0.33
C GLU A 497 0.27 37.96 -1.16
N ASN A 498 0.28 36.76 -0.63
CA ASN A 498 0.89 35.61 -1.27
C ASN A 498 0.27 34.29 -0.77
N PRO A 499 0.42 33.16 -1.47
CA PRO A 499 -0.16 31.86 -1.07
C PRO A 499 0.29 31.35 0.29
N LEU A 500 1.37 31.89 0.88
CA LEU A 500 1.84 31.53 2.23
C LEU A 500 1.06 32.24 3.35
N ALA A 501 0.14 33.15 3.00
CA ALA A 501 -0.71 33.86 3.95
C ALA A 501 -1.95 33.02 4.30
N THR A 502 -1.90 32.31 5.42
CA THR A 502 -3.02 31.49 5.91
C THR A 502 -4.00 32.31 6.75
N ARG A 503 -5.25 31.82 6.89
CA ARG A 503 -6.29 32.42 7.74
C ARG A 503 -6.14 32.10 9.23
N PHE A 504 -5.23 31.18 9.55
CA PHE A 504 -4.91 30.74 10.91
C PHE A 504 -3.41 30.95 11.16
N TRP A 505 -2.99 30.89 12.42
CA TRP A 505 -1.59 31.01 12.75
C TRP A 505 -0.78 29.87 12.11
N SER A 506 0.27 30.22 11.41
CA SER A 506 1.18 29.27 10.78
C SER A 506 2.58 29.83 10.67
N ALA A 507 3.57 29.00 10.95
CA ALA A 507 4.98 29.28 10.71
C ALA A 507 5.39 28.58 9.41
N VAL A 508 5.93 29.33 8.45
CA VAL A 508 6.18 28.84 7.09
C VAL A 508 7.62 29.03 6.70
N LYS A 509 8.23 28.02 6.08
CA LYS A 509 9.56 28.11 5.48
C LYS A 509 9.58 27.49 4.08
N THR A 510 10.05 28.23 3.12
CA THR A 510 10.28 27.80 1.73
C THR A 510 11.68 27.25 1.56
N GLY A 511 11.84 26.35 0.59
CA GLY A 511 13.14 25.86 0.11
C GLY A 511 13.17 25.89 -1.41
N THR A 512 14.36 25.97 -1.97
CA THR A 512 14.62 25.82 -3.40
C THR A 512 15.85 24.93 -3.54
N SER A 513 15.73 23.84 -4.29
CA SER A 513 16.87 23.01 -4.70
C SER A 513 17.35 23.45 -6.09
N LYS A 514 18.47 22.89 -6.52
CA LYS A 514 19.03 23.13 -7.86
C LYS A 514 18.66 22.02 -8.85
N ASP A 515 17.70 21.17 -8.50
CA ASP A 515 17.26 20.06 -9.33
C ASP A 515 16.41 20.53 -10.49
#